data_ecd57c5fe1e1478d5ce36147fadaf5ab
#
_entry.id   ecd57c5fe1e1478d5ce36147fadaf5ab
#
_cell.length_a   1.000
_cell.length_b   1.000
_cell.length_c   1.000
_cell.angle_alpha   90.00
_cell.angle_beta   90.00
_cell.angle_gamma   90.00
#
_symmetry.space_group_name_H-M   'P 1'
#
loop_
_entity.id
_entity.type
_entity.pdbx_description
1 polymer ?
#
loop_
_entity_poly.entity_id
_entity_poly.type
_entity_poly.pdbx_seq_one_letter_code
_entity_poly.pdbx_strand_id
1 'polypeptide(L)'
;MKFLTFLNSGCLDICLNMLKSAEKVGIDREDFIIACLDNNVHQNLVDSGYSNAYLYLNQEITDYQDWTFDENSGFRNIVCYKWKIIQQAYQQHKNLCWVDTDIVFLQNPIEMLSGHQEVLFQSDAPGSTICSGFMVFNDTPECKELIDRCSENDLEDDQLIVNKIALEDYRENIALLNEDLFPNGNVYYLQNRKENAMIVHNNWMVGIDEKIKKFKEEGLWFL
;
A
#
# COMPACT_ATOMS: atom_id res chain seq x y z
N MET A 1 6.32 14.21 -1.48
CA MET A 1 5.27 13.16 -1.28
C MET A 1 5.66 12.30 -0.11
N LYS A 2 4.72 11.84 0.71
CA LYS A 2 4.98 10.86 1.77
C LYS A 2 4.37 9.52 1.36
N PHE A 3 5.08 8.42 1.65
CA PHE A 3 4.59 7.06 1.46
C PHE A 3 4.10 6.52 2.80
N LEU A 4 2.90 5.97 2.81
CA LEU A 4 2.27 5.41 4.01
C LEU A 4 2.07 3.91 3.85
N THR A 5 2.44 3.16 4.86
CA THR A 5 2.14 1.73 4.96
C THR A 5 1.80 1.34 6.39
N PHE A 6 1.24 0.16 6.59
CA PHE A 6 1.11 -0.44 7.91
C PHE A 6 1.50 -1.92 7.89
N LEU A 7 1.93 -2.45 9.03
CA LEU A 7 2.29 -3.86 9.14
C LEU A 7 2.30 -4.35 10.59
N ASN A 8 2.24 -5.66 10.72
CA ASN A 8 2.57 -6.39 11.94
C ASN A 8 3.84 -7.25 11.76
N SER A 9 4.27 -7.97 12.80
CA SER A 9 5.47 -8.83 12.77
C SER A 9 5.47 -9.86 11.65
N GLY A 10 4.31 -10.37 11.23
CA GLY A 10 4.19 -11.36 10.15
C GLY A 10 4.60 -10.82 8.77
N CYS A 11 4.62 -9.50 8.58
CA CYS A 11 4.96 -8.84 7.32
C CYS A 11 6.30 -8.10 7.36
N LEU A 12 7.10 -8.25 8.43
CA LEU A 12 8.31 -7.44 8.62
C LEU A 12 9.31 -7.62 7.46
N ASP A 13 9.64 -8.84 7.09
CA ASP A 13 10.65 -9.09 6.04
C ASP A 13 10.22 -8.55 4.68
N ILE A 14 8.96 -8.76 4.29
CA ILE A 14 8.47 -8.27 3.00
C ILE A 14 8.41 -6.74 2.98
N CYS A 15 8.04 -6.10 4.10
CA CYS A 15 8.09 -4.66 4.25
C CYS A 15 9.53 -4.13 4.18
N LEU A 16 10.48 -4.74 4.87
CA LEU A 16 11.89 -4.36 4.78
C LEU A 16 12.43 -4.49 3.35
N ASN A 17 11.99 -5.51 2.60
CA ASN A 17 12.32 -5.64 1.19
C ASN A 17 11.77 -4.46 0.35
N MET A 18 10.51 -4.08 0.56
CA MET A 18 9.91 -2.90 -0.07
C MET A 18 10.73 -1.64 0.24
N LEU A 19 11.01 -1.38 1.52
CA LEU A 19 11.77 -0.20 1.97
C LEU A 19 13.19 -0.18 1.38
N LYS A 20 13.86 -1.34 1.32
CA LYS A 20 15.18 -1.47 0.68
C LYS A 20 15.14 -1.21 -0.82
N SER A 21 14.09 -1.63 -1.51
CA SER A 21 13.90 -1.34 -2.92
C SER A 21 13.73 0.17 -3.16
N ALA A 22 12.96 0.84 -2.30
CA ALA A 22 12.75 2.28 -2.35
C ALA A 22 14.06 3.07 -2.14
N GLU A 23 14.86 2.70 -1.14
CA GLU A 23 16.19 3.29 -0.91
C GLU A 23 17.10 3.17 -2.14
N LYS A 24 17.08 2.03 -2.84
CA LYS A 24 17.87 1.81 -4.05
C LYS A 24 17.52 2.72 -5.21
N VAL A 25 16.29 3.17 -5.29
CA VAL A 25 15.81 4.10 -6.33
C VAL A 25 15.81 5.55 -5.86
N GLY A 26 16.39 5.84 -4.69
CA GLY A 26 16.58 7.19 -4.18
C GLY A 26 15.35 7.80 -3.51
N ILE A 27 14.48 6.97 -2.91
CA ILE A 27 13.42 7.43 -2.00
C ILE A 27 13.98 7.38 -0.58
N ASP A 28 13.96 8.50 0.13
CA ASP A 28 14.53 8.62 1.46
C ASP A 28 13.66 7.91 2.51
N ARG A 29 14.29 7.37 3.55
CA ARG A 29 13.60 6.74 4.70
C ARG A 29 12.62 7.70 5.37
N GLU A 30 12.97 8.96 5.43
CA GLU A 30 12.14 10.02 6.02
C GLU A 30 10.85 10.26 5.24
N ASP A 31 10.76 9.82 3.98
CA ASP A 31 9.54 9.91 3.20
C ASP A 31 8.52 8.82 3.53
N PHE A 32 8.92 7.79 4.27
CA PHE A 32 8.00 6.76 4.75
C PHE A 32 7.40 7.10 6.11
N ILE A 33 6.10 6.93 6.22
CA ILE A 33 5.31 6.92 7.46
C ILE A 33 4.84 5.48 7.64
N ILE A 34 5.19 4.85 8.76
CA ILE A 34 4.96 3.42 8.94
C ILE A 34 4.14 3.20 10.22
N ALA A 35 2.90 2.79 10.06
CA ALA A 35 2.03 2.44 11.19
C ALA A 35 2.31 1.00 11.64
N CYS A 36 2.92 0.85 12.79
CA CYS A 36 3.28 -0.45 13.38
C CYS A 36 2.12 -0.97 14.23
N LEU A 37 1.65 -2.17 13.95
CA LEU A 37 0.52 -2.78 14.66
C LEU A 37 0.96 -3.54 15.91
N ASP A 38 2.26 -3.74 16.12
CA ASP A 38 2.82 -4.33 17.32
C ASP A 38 4.17 -3.71 17.70
N ASN A 39 4.57 -3.91 18.97
CA ASN A 39 5.80 -3.36 19.53
C ASN A 39 7.07 -3.93 18.86
N ASN A 40 7.06 -5.19 18.46
CA ASN A 40 8.23 -5.84 17.88
C ASN A 40 8.58 -5.22 16.52
N VAL A 41 7.57 -5.01 15.65
CA VAL A 41 7.74 -4.29 14.38
C VAL A 41 8.24 -2.87 14.61
N HIS A 42 7.60 -2.14 15.53
CA HIS A 42 8.01 -0.76 15.82
C HIS A 42 9.47 -0.68 16.22
N GLN A 43 9.91 -1.53 17.17
CA GLN A 43 11.29 -1.54 17.62
C GLN A 43 12.27 -1.89 16.48
N ASN A 44 11.97 -2.93 15.69
CA ASN A 44 12.82 -3.34 14.57
C ASN A 44 12.98 -2.23 13.51
N LEU A 45 11.92 -1.50 13.19
CA LEU A 45 11.96 -0.41 12.22
C LEU A 45 12.73 0.80 12.76
N VAL A 46 12.53 1.17 14.02
CA VAL A 46 13.29 2.25 14.68
C VAL A 46 14.78 1.91 14.72
N ASP A 47 15.14 0.69 15.12
CA ASP A 47 16.53 0.21 15.17
C ASP A 47 17.16 0.15 13.76
N SER A 48 16.34 -0.04 12.73
CA SER A 48 16.75 0.01 11.32
C SER A 48 16.83 1.44 10.76
N GLY A 49 16.53 2.47 11.57
CA GLY A 49 16.67 3.89 11.21
C GLY A 49 15.44 4.51 10.54
N TYR A 50 14.25 3.88 10.64
CA TYR A 50 12.99 4.47 10.16
C TYR A 50 12.32 5.29 11.27
N SER A 51 12.72 6.57 11.39
CA SER A 51 12.31 7.48 12.47
C SER A 51 10.81 7.86 12.45
N ASN A 52 10.15 7.70 11.31
CA ASN A 52 8.72 7.95 11.14
C ASN A 52 7.86 6.68 11.32
N ALA A 53 8.44 5.59 11.82
CA ALA A 53 7.68 4.44 12.31
C ALA A 53 7.03 4.81 13.65
N TYR A 54 5.73 4.57 13.77
CA TYR A 54 4.98 4.83 14.99
C TYR A 54 4.09 3.65 15.36
N LEU A 55 3.87 3.47 16.65
CA LEU A 55 3.01 2.42 17.15
C LEU A 55 1.54 2.84 17.02
N TYR A 56 0.81 2.15 16.15
CA TYR A 56 -0.64 2.32 16.00
C TYR A 56 -1.35 1.40 17.00
N LEU A 57 -1.73 1.97 18.15
CA LEU A 57 -2.39 1.21 19.21
C LEU A 57 -3.91 1.24 19.00
N ASN A 58 -4.44 0.16 18.49
CA ASN A 58 -5.84 -0.19 18.69
C ASN A 58 -5.88 -1.55 19.40
N GLN A 59 -6.52 -1.63 20.56
CA GLN A 59 -6.57 -2.86 21.37
C GLN A 59 -7.19 -4.05 20.62
N GLU A 60 -8.00 -3.79 19.62
CA GLU A 60 -8.63 -4.82 18.79
C GLU A 60 -7.67 -5.49 17.77
N ILE A 61 -6.52 -4.86 17.47
CA ILE A 61 -5.56 -5.33 16.45
C ILE A 61 -4.44 -6.18 17.06
N THR A 62 -4.14 -6.06 18.35
CA THR A 62 -2.92 -6.60 18.98
C THR A 62 -2.86 -8.12 19.05
N ASP A 63 -3.97 -8.81 18.82
CA ASP A 63 -4.06 -10.28 18.97
C ASP A 63 -3.87 -11.06 17.65
N TYR A 64 -3.67 -10.38 16.50
CA TYR A 64 -3.59 -11.03 15.19
C TYR A 64 -2.17 -11.07 14.64
N GLN A 65 -1.51 -12.23 14.77
CA GLN A 65 -0.16 -12.46 14.24
C GLN A 65 -0.14 -13.07 12.82
N ASP A 66 -1.25 -13.63 12.35
CA ASP A 66 -1.30 -14.37 11.08
C ASP A 66 -2.00 -13.60 9.96
N TRP A 67 -1.25 -13.28 8.91
CA TRP A 67 -1.77 -12.76 7.64
C TRP A 67 -2.17 -13.92 6.72
N THR A 68 -3.24 -14.62 7.05
CA THR A 68 -3.81 -15.65 6.18
C THR A 68 -5.15 -15.19 5.62
N PHE A 69 -5.41 -15.48 4.35
CA PHE A 69 -6.66 -15.17 3.64
C PHE A 69 -7.84 -16.09 4.03
N ASP A 70 -7.73 -16.84 5.11
CA ASP A 70 -8.85 -17.62 5.62
C ASP A 70 -9.98 -16.67 6.06
N GLU A 71 -11.25 -17.00 5.69
CA GLU A 71 -12.42 -16.19 6.04
C GLU A 71 -12.59 -15.95 7.54
N ASN A 72 -11.96 -16.77 8.37
CA ASN A 72 -11.88 -16.62 9.82
C ASN A 72 -10.58 -15.94 10.29
N SER A 73 -9.71 -15.51 9.37
CA SER A 73 -8.43 -14.92 9.74
C SER A 73 -8.59 -13.48 10.24
N GLY A 74 -7.72 -13.08 11.14
CA GLY A 74 -7.60 -11.70 11.61
C GLY A 74 -7.27 -10.68 10.53
N PHE A 75 -6.94 -11.13 9.30
CA PHE A 75 -6.60 -10.27 8.16
C PHE A 75 -7.71 -9.26 7.84
N ARG A 76 -8.98 -9.68 7.76
CA ARG A 76 -10.10 -8.77 7.51
C ARG A 76 -10.23 -7.71 8.60
N ASN A 77 -10.00 -8.09 9.85
CA ASN A 77 -10.03 -7.15 10.97
C ASN A 77 -8.88 -6.14 10.93
N ILE A 78 -7.78 -6.47 10.26
CA ILE A 78 -6.62 -5.59 10.12
C ILE A 78 -6.82 -4.63 8.92
N VAL A 79 -7.28 -5.11 7.78
CA VAL A 79 -7.43 -4.29 6.57
C VAL A 79 -8.50 -3.21 6.71
N CYS A 80 -9.51 -3.41 7.55
CA CYS A 80 -10.51 -2.36 7.83
C CYS A 80 -9.90 -1.10 8.49
N TYR A 81 -8.74 -1.21 9.14
CA TYR A 81 -8.04 -0.05 9.71
C TYR A 81 -7.26 0.77 8.68
N LYS A 82 -7.02 0.24 7.47
CA LYS A 82 -6.29 0.94 6.41
C LYS A 82 -6.82 2.36 6.20
N TRP A 83 -8.12 2.51 6.02
CA TRP A 83 -8.73 3.81 5.76
C TRP A 83 -8.65 4.77 6.94
N LYS A 84 -8.73 4.28 8.18
CA LYS A 84 -8.54 5.10 9.39
C LYS A 84 -7.09 5.58 9.51
N ILE A 85 -6.13 4.73 9.19
CA ILE A 85 -4.70 5.08 9.17
C ILE A 85 -4.41 6.11 8.07
N ILE A 86 -4.98 5.93 6.87
CA ILE A 86 -4.87 6.90 5.77
C ILE A 86 -5.48 8.24 6.18
N GLN A 87 -6.68 8.24 6.75
CA GLN A 87 -7.35 9.47 7.20
C GLN A 87 -6.52 10.23 8.23
N GLN A 88 -5.98 9.53 9.23
CA GLN A 88 -5.13 10.13 10.26
C GLN A 88 -3.85 10.72 9.68
N ALA A 89 -3.17 10.01 8.77
CA ALA A 89 -1.95 10.48 8.13
C ALA A 89 -2.24 11.66 7.19
N TYR A 90 -3.35 11.62 6.44
CA TYR A 90 -3.75 12.67 5.51
C TYR A 90 -4.09 14.00 6.20
N GLN A 91 -4.49 14.00 7.47
CA GLN A 91 -4.66 15.24 8.24
C GLN A 91 -3.35 16.03 8.37
N GLN A 92 -2.21 15.35 8.40
CA GLN A 92 -0.88 15.94 8.58
C GLN A 92 -0.12 16.08 7.25
N HIS A 93 -0.36 15.16 6.30
CA HIS A 93 0.39 15.06 5.05
C HIS A 93 -0.57 14.96 3.86
N LYS A 94 -0.78 16.08 3.15
CA LYS A 94 -1.79 16.19 2.09
C LYS A 94 -1.41 15.54 0.76
N ASN A 95 -0.12 15.29 0.54
CA ASN A 95 0.37 14.54 -0.63
C ASN A 95 0.87 13.18 -0.15
N LEU A 96 -0.01 12.20 -0.15
CA LEU A 96 0.19 10.89 0.47
C LEU A 96 0.04 9.78 -0.56
N CYS A 97 0.99 8.85 -0.58
CA CYS A 97 0.89 7.62 -1.35
C CYS A 97 0.77 6.44 -0.39
N TRP A 98 -0.35 5.73 -0.44
CA TRP A 98 -0.49 4.44 0.23
C TRP A 98 0.25 3.36 -0.55
N VAL A 99 0.99 2.52 0.15
CA VAL A 99 1.79 1.43 -0.44
C VAL A 99 1.66 0.17 0.41
N ASP A 100 1.14 -0.91 -0.15
CA ASP A 100 1.13 -2.21 0.51
C ASP A 100 2.56 -2.78 0.62
N THR A 101 2.81 -3.56 1.66
CA THR A 101 4.16 -4.07 1.98
C THR A 101 4.75 -5.02 0.93
N ASP A 102 3.93 -5.60 0.08
CA ASP A 102 4.32 -6.51 -1.00
C ASP A 102 4.55 -5.82 -2.36
N ILE A 103 4.95 -4.55 -2.30
CA ILE A 103 5.40 -3.76 -3.44
C ILE A 103 6.93 -3.70 -3.47
N VAL A 104 7.49 -3.65 -4.65
CA VAL A 104 8.92 -3.38 -4.90
C VAL A 104 9.03 -2.18 -5.83
N PHE A 105 9.86 -1.21 -5.47
CA PHE A 105 10.19 -0.05 -6.30
C PHE A 105 11.35 -0.41 -7.24
N LEU A 106 11.15 -0.21 -8.54
CA LEU A 106 12.13 -0.43 -9.60
C LEU A 106 12.73 0.88 -10.12
N GLN A 107 11.95 1.95 -10.02
CA GLN A 107 12.32 3.32 -10.35
C GLN A 107 11.67 4.27 -9.34
N ASN A 108 12.16 5.51 -9.22
CA ASN A 108 11.54 6.52 -8.36
C ASN A 108 10.28 7.09 -9.02
N PRO A 109 9.07 6.85 -8.49
CA PRO A 109 7.82 7.28 -9.14
C PRO A 109 7.37 8.69 -8.74
N ILE A 110 8.07 9.39 -7.82
CA ILE A 110 7.59 10.64 -7.19
C ILE A 110 7.25 11.71 -8.22
N GLU A 111 8.10 11.91 -9.23
CA GLU A 111 7.87 12.92 -10.26
C GLU A 111 6.59 12.64 -11.05
N MET A 112 6.36 11.37 -11.40
CA MET A 112 5.18 10.95 -12.16
C MET A 112 3.88 11.00 -11.33
N LEU A 113 3.97 10.78 -10.02
CA LEU A 113 2.81 10.78 -9.12
C LEU A 113 2.45 12.18 -8.60
N SER A 114 3.29 13.18 -8.86
CA SER A 114 3.11 14.54 -8.31
C SER A 114 2.34 15.45 -9.25
N GLY A 115 1.59 16.41 -8.66
CA GLY A 115 0.93 17.49 -9.43
C GLY A 115 -0.41 17.13 -10.05
N HIS A 116 -0.93 15.95 -9.80
CA HIS A 116 -2.28 15.55 -10.20
C HIS A 116 -3.35 16.19 -9.30
N GLN A 117 -4.53 16.38 -9.87
CA GLN A 117 -5.70 16.81 -9.10
C GLN A 117 -6.59 15.61 -8.72
N GLU A 118 -6.54 14.55 -9.51
CA GLU A 118 -7.28 13.33 -9.28
C GLU A 118 -6.63 12.48 -8.18
N VAL A 119 -7.43 11.60 -7.56
CA VAL A 119 -6.91 10.47 -6.78
C VAL A 119 -6.42 9.42 -7.78
N LEU A 120 -5.16 8.99 -7.63
CA LEU A 120 -4.59 7.99 -8.54
C LEU A 120 -4.64 6.61 -7.89
N PHE A 121 -5.05 5.61 -8.67
CA PHE A 121 -5.13 4.24 -8.22
C PHE A 121 -4.41 3.29 -9.17
N GLN A 122 -3.76 2.28 -8.62
CA GLN A 122 -3.34 1.12 -9.40
C GLN A 122 -4.57 0.34 -9.89
N SER A 123 -4.51 -0.19 -11.10
CA SER A 123 -5.54 -1.10 -11.63
C SER A 123 -5.38 -2.50 -11.03
N ASP A 124 -6.47 -3.12 -10.60
CA ASP A 124 -6.45 -4.52 -10.13
C ASP A 124 -6.72 -5.51 -11.28
N ALA A 125 -7.71 -5.20 -12.11
CA ALA A 125 -7.99 -5.96 -13.33
C ALA A 125 -7.93 -5.01 -14.54
N PRO A 126 -7.52 -5.46 -15.74
CA PRO A 126 -7.32 -4.58 -16.88
C PRO A 126 -8.50 -3.64 -17.12
N GLY A 127 -8.25 -2.35 -16.88
CA GLY A 127 -9.13 -1.24 -17.26
C GLY A 127 -10.40 -1.01 -16.43
N SER A 128 -10.64 -1.69 -15.30
CA SER A 128 -11.98 -1.60 -14.70
C SER A 128 -12.09 -1.52 -13.17
N THR A 129 -11.12 -2.00 -12.41
CA THR A 129 -11.22 -2.02 -10.95
C THR A 129 -10.01 -1.39 -10.28
N ILE A 130 -10.26 -0.75 -9.14
CA ILE A 130 -9.25 -0.13 -8.30
C ILE A 130 -8.58 -1.20 -7.44
N CYS A 131 -7.25 -1.21 -7.43
CA CYS A 131 -6.45 -1.89 -6.44
C CYS A 131 -6.17 -0.96 -5.26
N SER A 132 -6.54 -1.38 -4.05
CA SER A 132 -6.29 -0.60 -2.83
C SER A 132 -4.86 -0.68 -2.31
N GLY A 133 -3.97 -1.41 -2.99
CA GLY A 133 -2.58 -1.60 -2.53
C GLY A 133 -1.61 -0.50 -2.95
N PHE A 134 -1.98 0.33 -3.95
CA PHE A 134 -1.20 1.50 -4.35
C PHE A 134 -2.13 2.64 -4.76
N MET A 135 -2.18 3.68 -3.93
CA MET A 135 -3.11 4.80 -4.06
C MET A 135 -2.42 6.13 -3.76
N VAL A 136 -2.69 7.16 -4.57
CA VAL A 136 -2.12 8.51 -4.36
C VAL A 136 -3.23 9.50 -4.06
N PHE A 137 -3.09 10.20 -2.96
CA PHE A 137 -4.01 11.22 -2.46
C PHE A 137 -3.34 12.59 -2.50
N ASN A 138 -3.91 13.52 -3.25
CA ASN A 138 -3.43 14.89 -3.37
C ASN A 138 -4.25 15.84 -2.47
N ASP A 139 -3.79 17.08 -2.27
CA ASP A 139 -4.49 18.05 -1.41
C ASP A 139 -5.70 18.66 -2.13
N THR A 140 -6.75 17.88 -2.29
CA THR A 140 -8.02 18.30 -2.87
C THR A 140 -9.20 17.98 -1.94
N PRO A 141 -10.30 18.75 -2.02
CA PRO A 141 -11.51 18.45 -1.24
C PRO A 141 -12.07 17.05 -1.53
N GLU A 142 -12.00 16.62 -2.80
CA GLU A 142 -12.50 15.32 -3.27
C GLU A 142 -11.69 14.16 -2.68
N CYS A 143 -10.36 14.30 -2.62
CA CYS A 143 -9.50 13.33 -1.93
C CYS A 143 -9.89 13.19 -0.45
N LYS A 144 -10.08 14.34 0.22
CA LYS A 144 -10.47 14.34 1.63
C LYS A 144 -11.80 13.65 1.84
N GLU A 145 -12.81 14.00 1.05
CA GLU A 145 -14.16 13.44 1.18
C GLU A 145 -14.18 11.94 0.89
N LEU A 146 -13.46 11.48 -0.14
CA LEU A 146 -13.31 10.06 -0.45
C LEU A 146 -12.70 9.29 0.73
N ILE A 147 -11.61 9.79 1.30
CA ILE A 147 -10.95 9.19 2.47
C ILE A 147 -11.91 9.12 3.66
N ASP A 148 -12.61 10.22 3.95
CA ASP A 148 -13.55 10.29 5.07
C ASP A 148 -14.67 9.24 4.92
N ARG A 149 -15.26 9.14 3.74
CA ARG A 149 -16.31 8.16 3.44
C ARG A 149 -15.83 6.72 3.50
N CYS A 150 -14.62 6.45 3.00
CA CYS A 150 -14.03 5.12 3.12
C CYS A 150 -13.74 4.75 4.57
N SER A 151 -13.30 5.71 5.39
CA SER A 151 -12.97 5.48 6.80
C SER A 151 -14.19 5.24 7.71
N GLU A 152 -15.37 5.66 7.27
CA GLU A 152 -16.64 5.45 7.97
C GLU A 152 -17.18 4.01 7.82
N ASN A 153 -16.62 3.21 6.91
CA ASN A 153 -17.04 1.84 6.62
C ASN A 153 -16.15 0.82 7.33
N ASP A 154 -16.53 0.40 8.53
CA ASP A 154 -15.69 -0.44 9.41
C ASP A 154 -15.75 -1.96 9.15
N LEU A 155 -16.68 -2.44 8.34
CA LEU A 155 -17.01 -3.88 8.27
C LEU A 155 -16.77 -4.53 6.91
N GLU A 156 -16.29 -3.79 5.91
CA GLU A 156 -16.08 -4.31 4.56
C GLU A 156 -14.57 -4.39 4.24
N ASP A 157 -14.24 -5.19 3.25
CA ASP A 157 -12.92 -5.25 2.63
C ASP A 157 -12.52 -3.88 2.07
N ASP A 158 -11.29 -3.43 2.35
CA ASP A 158 -10.77 -2.11 2.00
C ASP A 158 -10.84 -1.81 0.49
N GLN A 159 -10.65 -2.82 -0.35
CA GLN A 159 -10.73 -2.69 -1.80
C GLN A 159 -12.19 -2.63 -2.29
N LEU A 160 -13.10 -3.39 -1.69
CA LEU A 160 -14.52 -3.31 -2.01
C LEU A 160 -15.09 -1.95 -1.65
N ILE A 161 -14.73 -1.39 -0.49
CA ILE A 161 -15.16 -0.05 -0.05
C ILE A 161 -14.79 1.00 -1.09
N VAL A 162 -13.50 1.08 -1.46
CA VAL A 162 -13.04 2.13 -2.38
C VAL A 162 -13.61 1.96 -3.78
N ASN A 163 -13.73 0.72 -4.28
CA ASN A 163 -14.35 0.48 -5.60
C ASN A 163 -15.81 0.95 -5.62
N LYS A 164 -16.58 0.66 -4.58
CA LYS A 164 -17.97 1.10 -4.46
C LYS A 164 -18.07 2.63 -4.44
N ILE A 165 -17.35 3.28 -3.53
CA ILE A 165 -17.47 4.73 -3.33
C ILE A 165 -16.86 5.52 -4.48
N ALA A 166 -15.63 5.19 -4.90
CA ALA A 166 -14.91 5.96 -5.91
C ALA A 166 -15.51 5.83 -7.30
N LEU A 167 -15.94 4.61 -7.71
CA LEU A 167 -16.51 4.40 -9.03
C LEU A 167 -17.95 4.90 -9.16
N GLU A 168 -18.69 4.94 -8.05
CA GLU A 168 -20.08 5.44 -8.04
C GLU A 168 -20.12 6.98 -8.00
N ASP A 169 -19.36 7.60 -7.06
CA ASP A 169 -19.56 9.01 -6.70
C ASP A 169 -18.40 9.93 -7.12
N TYR A 170 -17.20 9.39 -7.41
CA TYR A 170 -15.99 10.18 -7.71
C TYR A 170 -15.33 9.84 -9.04
N ARG A 171 -16.05 9.24 -9.97
CA ARG A 171 -15.49 8.76 -11.26
C ARG A 171 -14.73 9.83 -12.03
N GLU A 172 -15.12 11.08 -11.96
CA GLU A 172 -14.46 12.21 -12.64
C GLU A 172 -13.25 12.76 -11.87
N ASN A 173 -13.09 12.35 -10.60
CA ASN A 173 -12.03 12.81 -9.71
C ASN A 173 -10.96 11.74 -9.47
N ILE A 174 -11.04 10.60 -10.15
CA ILE A 174 -10.09 9.51 -10.04
C ILE A 174 -9.44 9.20 -11.39
N ALA A 175 -8.21 8.71 -11.34
CA ALA A 175 -7.53 8.18 -12.52
C ALA A 175 -6.84 6.84 -12.20
N LEU A 176 -6.88 5.91 -13.15
CA LEU A 176 -6.08 4.70 -13.06
C LEU A 176 -4.68 4.94 -13.60
N LEU A 177 -3.68 4.53 -12.84
CA LEU A 177 -2.29 4.56 -13.24
C LEU A 177 -2.05 3.62 -14.44
N ASN A 178 -1.10 4.00 -15.28
CA ASN A 178 -0.71 3.19 -16.43
C ASN A 178 -0.17 1.82 -15.97
N GLU A 179 -0.78 0.73 -16.43
CA GLU A 179 -0.44 -0.64 -16.05
C GLU A 179 0.96 -1.08 -16.45
N ASP A 180 1.56 -0.48 -17.50
CA ASP A 180 2.95 -0.78 -17.88
C ASP A 180 3.97 -0.15 -16.93
N LEU A 181 3.58 0.94 -16.27
CA LEU A 181 4.42 1.66 -15.31
C LEU A 181 4.17 1.22 -13.88
N PHE A 182 2.92 0.88 -13.56
CA PHE A 182 2.46 0.48 -12.21
C PHE A 182 1.75 -0.89 -12.28
N PRO A 183 2.44 -1.94 -12.75
CA PRO A 183 1.83 -3.24 -12.92
C PRO A 183 1.47 -3.88 -11.57
N ASN A 184 0.30 -4.52 -11.55
CA ASN A 184 -0.03 -5.52 -10.55
C ASN A 184 0.64 -6.87 -10.86
N GLY A 185 0.49 -7.86 -9.99
CA GLY A 185 1.13 -9.18 -10.18
C GLY A 185 0.68 -9.91 -11.44
N ASN A 186 -0.56 -9.73 -11.90
CA ASN A 186 -1.05 -10.32 -13.16
C ASN A 186 -0.30 -9.72 -14.35
N VAL A 187 -0.25 -8.40 -14.44
CA VAL A 187 0.41 -7.69 -15.55
C VAL A 187 1.91 -8.00 -15.58
N TYR A 188 2.57 -7.93 -14.43
CA TYR A 188 4.01 -8.11 -14.34
C TYR A 188 4.44 -9.57 -14.59
N TYR A 189 3.82 -10.53 -13.89
CA TYR A 189 4.28 -11.93 -13.94
C TYR A 189 3.60 -12.76 -15.04
N LEU A 190 2.26 -12.65 -15.18
CA LEU A 190 1.53 -13.53 -16.09
C LEU A 190 1.52 -12.99 -17.52
N GLN A 191 1.39 -11.67 -17.70
CA GLN A 191 1.47 -11.03 -19.01
C GLN A 191 2.90 -10.67 -19.41
N ASN A 192 3.87 -10.81 -18.49
CA ASN A 192 5.29 -10.53 -18.70
C ASN A 192 5.59 -9.09 -19.19
N ARG A 193 4.81 -8.09 -18.71
CA ARG A 193 4.98 -6.67 -19.06
C ARG A 193 5.86 -5.99 -17.99
N LYS A 194 7.19 -6.07 -18.15
CA LYS A 194 8.19 -5.69 -17.13
C LYS A 194 9.04 -4.48 -17.51
N GLU A 195 9.17 -4.18 -18.81
CA GLU A 195 10.22 -3.30 -19.35
C GLU A 195 10.22 -1.88 -18.79
N ASN A 196 9.04 -1.30 -18.54
CA ASN A 196 8.90 0.09 -18.10
C ASN A 196 8.42 0.21 -16.65
N ALA A 197 8.29 -0.90 -15.93
CA ALA A 197 7.71 -0.90 -14.59
C ALA A 197 8.50 0.00 -13.63
N MET A 198 7.81 0.89 -12.95
CA MET A 198 8.35 1.73 -11.87
C MET A 198 8.21 1.04 -10.51
N ILE A 199 7.16 0.25 -10.37
CA ILE A 199 6.92 -0.62 -9.22
C ILE A 199 6.49 -2.00 -9.73
N VAL A 200 6.46 -2.98 -8.85
CA VAL A 200 5.69 -4.20 -9.03
C VAL A 200 4.95 -4.52 -7.74
N HIS A 201 3.66 -4.80 -7.84
CA HIS A 201 2.81 -5.18 -6.72
C HIS A 201 2.50 -6.68 -6.79
N ASN A 202 2.86 -7.42 -5.75
CA ASN A 202 2.73 -8.89 -5.73
C ASN A 202 1.37 -9.37 -5.19
N ASN A 203 0.29 -8.63 -5.51
CA ASN A 203 -1.06 -8.85 -4.99
C ASN A 203 -1.75 -10.13 -5.51
N TRP A 204 -1.30 -10.69 -6.63
CA TRP A 204 -1.86 -11.93 -7.20
C TRP A 204 -1.26 -13.21 -6.62
N MET A 205 -0.33 -13.08 -5.66
CA MET A 205 0.19 -14.20 -4.88
C MET A 205 -0.48 -14.23 -3.50
N VAL A 206 -0.89 -15.41 -3.06
CA VAL A 206 -1.54 -15.61 -1.77
C VAL A 206 -0.53 -16.16 -0.76
N GLY A 207 -0.45 -15.52 0.40
CA GLY A 207 0.47 -15.91 1.48
C GLY A 207 1.87 -15.28 1.38
N ILE A 208 2.42 -14.93 2.54
CA ILE A 208 3.72 -14.22 2.65
C ILE A 208 4.87 -15.04 2.07
N ASP A 209 4.92 -16.33 2.34
CA ASP A 209 6.00 -17.21 1.87
C ASP A 209 6.04 -17.29 0.34
N GLU A 210 4.88 -17.41 -0.31
CA GLU A 210 4.80 -17.45 -1.78
C GLU A 210 5.16 -16.09 -2.39
N LYS A 211 4.79 -14.98 -1.74
CA LYS A 211 5.20 -13.63 -2.16
C LYS A 211 6.72 -13.45 -2.08
N ILE A 212 7.34 -13.86 -0.97
CA ILE A 212 8.80 -13.82 -0.77
C ILE A 212 9.51 -14.71 -1.80
N LYS A 213 9.02 -15.93 -1.99
CA LYS A 213 9.56 -16.85 -2.98
C LYS A 213 9.51 -16.26 -4.38
N LYS A 214 8.38 -15.67 -4.77
CA LYS A 214 8.22 -15.03 -6.07
C LYS A 214 9.18 -13.86 -6.27
N PHE A 215 9.35 -12.99 -5.28
CA PHE A 215 10.34 -11.93 -5.34
C PHE A 215 11.78 -12.46 -5.50
N LYS A 216 12.13 -13.55 -4.81
CA LYS A 216 13.45 -14.20 -4.97
C LYS A 216 13.65 -14.78 -6.37
N GLU A 217 12.65 -15.46 -6.92
CA GLU A 217 12.67 -16.02 -8.29
C GLU A 217 12.87 -14.93 -9.35
N GLU A 218 12.30 -13.77 -9.15
CA GLU A 218 12.37 -12.62 -10.07
C GLU A 218 13.60 -11.71 -9.82
N GLY A 219 14.45 -12.02 -8.84
CA GLY A 219 15.59 -11.16 -8.46
C GLY A 219 15.20 -9.84 -7.79
N LEU A 220 14.00 -9.78 -7.20
CA LEU A 220 13.42 -8.61 -6.54
C LEU A 220 13.48 -8.68 -5.00
N TRP A 221 14.33 -9.56 -4.48
CA TRP A 221 14.57 -9.69 -3.03
C TRP A 221 15.91 -9.04 -2.67
N PHE A 222 15.89 -8.04 -1.80
CA PHE A 222 17.01 -7.16 -1.49
C PHE A 222 17.54 -7.30 -0.05
N LEU A 223 17.02 -8.26 0.71
CA LEU A 223 17.49 -8.63 2.06
C LEU A 223 18.54 -9.73 2.02
#